data_2b3298027e49a22604a736f4caeff7c3
#
_entry.id   2b3298027e49a22604a736f4caeff7c3
#
_cell.length_a   1.000
_cell.length_b   1.000
_cell.length_c   1.000
_cell.angle_alpha   90.00
_cell.angle_beta   90.00
_cell.angle_gamma   90.00
#
_symmetry.space_group_name_H-M   'P 1'
#
loop_
_entity.id
_entity.type
_entity.pdbx_description
1 polymer ?
#
loop_
_entity_poly.entity_id
_entity_poly.type
_entity_poly.pdbx_seq_one_letter_code
_entity_poly.pdbx_strand_id
1 'polypeptide(L)'
;MRKAVNVLQAAASEGKQVDEDAVYEVVSKAKPQDVHNLITKALSGDFMGARNLLRETMVLQGTSGEDMVSQIYQDVSKRVFEGKMEADIYIDLIEAIADCDFRIREGANPRIQLEALLTQFL
;
A
#
# COMPACT_ATOMS: atom_id res chain seq x y z
N MET A 1 21.20 -11.87 3.44
CA MET A 1 21.08 -10.76 2.60
C MET A 1 21.69 -9.54 3.18
N ARG A 2 22.78 -9.18 2.56
CA ARG A 2 23.58 -8.07 3.00
C ARG A 2 22.82 -6.75 3.11
N LYS A 3 21.97 -6.49 2.12
CA LYS A 3 21.21 -5.24 2.06
C LYS A 3 20.22 -5.10 3.22
N ALA A 4 19.54 -6.18 3.56
CA ALA A 4 18.58 -6.16 4.67
C ALA A 4 19.29 -5.95 6.01
N VAL A 5 20.47 -6.58 6.19
CA VAL A 5 21.26 -6.40 7.40
C VAL A 5 21.75 -4.96 7.51
N ASN A 6 22.20 -4.37 6.40
CA ASN A 6 22.64 -2.98 6.39
C ASN A 6 21.52 -2.01 6.74
N VAL A 7 20.30 -2.27 6.26
CA VAL A 7 19.15 -1.44 6.58
C VAL A 7 18.86 -1.46 8.08
N LEU A 8 18.89 -2.64 8.70
CA LEU A 8 18.66 -2.76 10.13
C LEU A 8 19.77 -2.09 10.93
N GLN A 9 21.02 -2.23 10.49
CA GLN A 9 22.14 -1.59 11.13
C GLN A 9 22.06 -0.07 11.03
N ALA A 10 21.64 0.46 9.88
CA ALA A 10 21.47 1.89 9.71
C ALA A 10 20.41 2.44 10.66
N ALA A 11 19.28 1.75 10.79
CA ALA A 11 18.23 2.15 11.71
C ALA A 11 18.71 2.09 13.17
N ALA A 12 19.45 1.05 13.53
CA ALA A 12 19.97 0.89 14.88
C ALA A 12 21.07 1.91 15.19
N SER A 13 21.88 2.29 14.20
CA SER A 13 22.99 3.21 14.40
C SER A 13 22.56 4.64 14.74
N GLU A 14 21.30 4.94 14.55
CA GLU A 14 20.75 6.22 14.96
C GLU A 14 20.52 6.31 16.48
N GLY A 15 20.86 5.26 17.21
CA GLY A 15 20.74 5.22 18.66
C GLY A 15 19.32 5.02 19.13
N LYS A 16 18.44 4.61 18.27
CA LYS A 16 17.04 4.37 18.56
C LYS A 16 16.71 2.89 18.52
N GLN A 17 15.68 2.52 19.24
CA GLN A 17 15.15 1.18 19.13
C GLN A 17 14.64 0.97 17.69
N VAL A 18 15.01 -0.16 17.09
CA VAL A 18 14.55 -0.48 15.74
C VAL A 18 13.06 -0.79 15.79
N ASP A 19 12.27 -0.07 15.00
CA ASP A 19 10.84 -0.32 14.86
C ASP A 19 10.47 -0.44 13.39
N GLU A 20 9.22 -0.81 13.12
CA GLU A 20 8.74 -1.00 11.75
C GLU A 20 8.83 0.26 10.91
N ASP A 21 8.48 1.40 11.50
CA ASP A 21 8.47 2.67 10.78
C ASP A 21 9.86 3.03 10.26
N ALA A 22 10.88 2.89 11.11
CA ALA A 22 12.24 3.18 10.73
C ALA A 22 12.73 2.26 9.60
N VAL A 23 12.39 0.97 9.68
CA VAL A 23 12.76 0.00 8.63
C VAL A 23 12.09 0.33 7.31
N TYR A 24 10.79 0.64 7.32
CA TYR A 24 10.07 0.96 6.09
C TYR A 24 10.60 2.23 5.44
N GLU A 25 10.95 3.24 6.21
CA GLU A 25 11.52 4.46 5.65
C GLU A 25 12.85 4.19 4.95
N VAL A 26 13.72 3.41 5.56
CA VAL A 26 15.03 3.10 4.98
C VAL A 26 14.92 2.31 3.69
N VAL A 27 13.94 1.39 3.58
CA VAL A 27 13.77 0.58 2.37
C VAL A 27 12.80 1.18 1.36
N SER A 28 12.28 2.38 1.62
CA SER A 28 11.35 3.09 0.73
C SER A 28 10.08 2.30 0.45
N LYS A 29 9.58 1.59 1.44
CA LYS A 29 8.31 0.86 1.35
C LYS A 29 7.21 1.63 2.06
N ALA A 30 5.98 1.45 1.57
CA ALA A 30 4.82 2.01 2.24
C ALA A 30 4.66 1.39 3.62
N LYS A 31 4.33 2.20 4.60
CA LYS A 31 4.00 1.71 5.93
C LYS A 31 2.63 1.05 5.90
N PRO A 32 2.46 -0.15 6.48
CA PRO A 32 1.16 -0.81 6.49
C PRO A 32 0.04 0.07 7.04
N GLN A 33 0.33 0.89 8.05
CA GLN A 33 -0.66 1.77 8.64
C GLN A 33 -1.12 2.85 7.67
N ASP A 34 -0.22 3.39 6.85
CA ASP A 34 -0.57 4.41 5.86
C ASP A 34 -1.47 3.83 4.78
N VAL A 35 -1.17 2.60 4.33
CA VAL A 35 -2.02 1.90 3.35
C VAL A 35 -3.38 1.58 3.97
N HIS A 36 -3.41 1.15 5.21
CA HIS A 36 -4.65 0.87 5.93
C HIS A 36 -5.54 2.12 6.00
N ASN A 37 -4.95 3.26 6.33
CA ASN A 37 -5.67 4.53 6.41
C ASN A 37 -6.23 4.95 5.06
N LEU A 38 -5.44 4.78 4.01
CA LEU A 38 -5.83 5.09 2.64
C LEU A 38 -7.06 4.26 2.22
N ILE A 39 -7.03 2.97 2.48
CA ILE A 39 -8.13 2.06 2.14
C ILE A 39 -9.36 2.39 2.98
N THR A 40 -9.18 2.70 4.26
CA THR A 40 -10.29 3.09 5.14
C THR A 40 -11.00 4.31 4.58
N LYS A 41 -10.26 5.32 4.13
CA LYS A 41 -10.86 6.50 3.52
C LYS A 41 -11.61 6.16 2.23
N ALA A 42 -11.03 5.33 1.39
CA ALA A 42 -11.70 4.92 0.15
C ALA A 42 -13.00 4.17 0.44
N LEU A 43 -12.98 3.24 1.40
CA LEU A 43 -14.16 2.47 1.77
C LEU A 43 -15.22 3.34 2.41
N SER A 44 -14.86 4.45 3.03
CA SER A 44 -15.83 5.38 3.62
C SER A 44 -16.42 6.37 2.59
N GLY A 45 -15.96 6.31 1.35
CA GLY A 45 -16.43 7.20 0.29
C GLY A 45 -15.61 8.46 0.11
N ASP A 46 -14.52 8.61 0.89
CA ASP A 46 -13.63 9.77 0.78
C ASP A 46 -12.53 9.51 -0.25
N PHE A 47 -12.92 9.58 -1.53
CA PHE A 47 -11.97 9.32 -2.62
C PHE A 47 -10.82 10.32 -2.62
N MET A 48 -11.12 11.60 -2.45
CA MET A 48 -10.07 12.63 -2.51
C MET A 48 -9.06 12.47 -1.37
N GLY A 49 -9.53 12.13 -0.18
CA GLY A 49 -8.64 11.84 0.94
C GLY A 49 -7.75 10.64 0.68
N ALA A 50 -8.34 9.57 0.14
CA ALA A 50 -7.58 8.38 -0.21
C ALA A 50 -6.55 8.67 -1.30
N ARG A 51 -6.95 9.42 -2.33
CA ARG A 51 -6.05 9.83 -3.41
C ARG A 51 -4.87 10.65 -2.90
N ASN A 52 -5.13 11.56 -1.99
CA ASN A 52 -4.06 12.39 -1.42
C ASN A 52 -3.07 11.55 -0.63
N LEU A 53 -3.56 10.59 0.16
CA LEU A 53 -2.68 9.67 0.89
C LEU A 53 -1.87 8.79 -0.05
N LEU A 54 -2.48 8.33 -1.14
CA LEU A 54 -1.78 7.56 -2.16
C LEU A 54 -0.64 8.36 -2.75
N ARG A 55 -0.92 9.61 -3.12
CA ARG A 55 0.10 10.50 -3.68
C ARG A 55 1.24 10.73 -2.71
N GLU A 56 0.93 11.03 -1.46
CA GLU A 56 1.95 11.25 -0.43
C GLU A 56 2.85 10.03 -0.28
N THR A 57 2.24 8.85 -0.20
CA THR A 57 3.00 7.62 -0.03
C THR A 57 3.91 7.36 -1.23
N MET A 58 3.42 7.53 -2.43
CA MET A 58 4.21 7.24 -3.63
C MET A 58 5.27 8.31 -3.90
N VAL A 59 4.92 9.59 -3.74
CA VAL A 59 5.84 10.69 -4.07
C VAL A 59 6.83 10.94 -2.95
N LEU A 60 6.34 11.11 -1.72
CA LEU A 60 7.19 11.49 -0.59
C LEU A 60 8.01 10.33 -0.05
N GLN A 61 7.45 9.12 -0.05
CA GLN A 61 8.15 7.93 0.45
C GLN A 61 8.84 7.13 -0.64
N GLY A 62 8.62 7.49 -1.91
CA GLY A 62 9.25 6.82 -3.04
C GLY A 62 8.78 5.39 -3.25
N THR A 63 7.57 5.07 -2.85
CA THR A 63 7.02 3.72 -2.97
C THR A 63 6.64 3.43 -4.42
N SER A 64 7.04 2.28 -4.93
CA SER A 64 6.69 1.86 -6.29
C SER A 64 5.23 1.46 -6.39
N GLY A 65 4.69 1.49 -7.61
CA GLY A 65 3.31 1.04 -7.85
C GLY A 65 3.12 -0.43 -7.52
N GLU A 66 4.10 -1.26 -7.82
CA GLU A 66 4.03 -2.69 -7.52
C GLU A 66 3.96 -2.94 -6.01
N ASP A 67 4.76 -2.21 -5.23
CA ASP A 67 4.72 -2.33 -3.77
C ASP A 67 3.38 -1.84 -3.22
N MET A 68 2.83 -0.76 -3.78
CA MET A 68 1.51 -0.27 -3.37
C MET A 68 0.43 -1.31 -3.60
N VAL A 69 0.40 -1.93 -4.78
CA VAL A 69 -0.59 -2.97 -5.08
C VAL A 69 -0.46 -4.13 -4.10
N SER A 70 0.76 -4.56 -3.82
CA SER A 70 1.01 -5.64 -2.88
C SER A 70 0.49 -5.31 -1.49
N GLN A 71 0.75 -4.10 -1.01
CA GLN A 71 0.30 -3.66 0.31
C GLN A 71 -1.23 -3.53 0.36
N ILE A 72 -1.84 -3.03 -0.71
CA ILE A 72 -3.30 -2.94 -0.78
C ILE A 72 -3.92 -4.33 -0.73
N TYR A 73 -3.38 -5.29 -1.47
CA TYR A 73 -3.85 -6.66 -1.45
C TYR A 73 -3.77 -7.25 -0.05
N GLN A 74 -2.65 -7.06 0.63
CA GLN A 74 -2.46 -7.59 1.98
C GLN A 74 -3.47 -6.99 2.96
N ASP A 75 -3.72 -5.69 2.87
CA ASP A 75 -4.67 -5.03 3.77
C ASP A 75 -6.10 -5.51 3.54
N VAL A 76 -6.51 -5.63 2.28
CA VAL A 76 -7.86 -6.10 1.94
C VAL A 76 -8.05 -7.55 2.39
N SER A 77 -7.05 -8.40 2.16
CA SER A 77 -7.08 -9.81 2.60
C SER A 77 -7.21 -9.91 4.11
N LYS A 78 -6.49 -9.08 4.84
CA LYS A 78 -6.57 -9.04 6.30
C LYS A 78 -7.97 -8.63 6.77
N ARG A 79 -8.58 -7.65 6.11
CA ARG A 79 -9.94 -7.20 6.48
C ARG A 79 -10.95 -8.32 6.34
N VAL A 80 -10.88 -9.10 5.27
CA VAL A 80 -11.78 -10.24 5.07
C VAL A 80 -11.52 -11.30 6.14
N PHE A 81 -10.28 -11.62 6.40
CA PHE A 81 -9.91 -12.62 7.40
C PHE A 81 -10.42 -12.23 8.80
N GLU A 82 -10.38 -10.93 9.12
CA GLU A 82 -10.84 -10.42 10.41
C GLU A 82 -12.35 -10.17 10.48
N GLY A 83 -13.07 -10.50 9.41
CA GLY A 83 -14.51 -10.30 9.37
C GLY A 83 -14.96 -8.85 9.19
N LYS A 84 -14.06 -7.97 8.73
CA LYS A 84 -14.35 -6.55 8.55
C LYS A 84 -14.78 -6.20 7.12
N MET A 85 -14.82 -7.17 6.23
CA MET A 85 -15.23 -6.98 4.84
C MET A 85 -15.99 -8.22 4.38
N GLU A 86 -17.11 -8.00 3.67
CA GLU A 86 -17.89 -9.11 3.12
C GLU A 86 -17.17 -9.77 1.95
N ALA A 87 -17.39 -11.08 1.79
CA ALA A 87 -16.73 -11.85 0.75
C ALA A 87 -17.06 -11.34 -0.66
N ASP A 88 -18.31 -10.92 -0.89
CA ASP A 88 -18.72 -10.43 -2.21
C ASP A 88 -17.93 -9.17 -2.60
N ILE A 89 -17.76 -8.26 -1.65
CA ILE A 89 -16.98 -7.05 -1.87
C ILE A 89 -15.52 -7.41 -2.13
N TYR A 90 -14.99 -8.34 -1.37
CA TYR A 90 -13.61 -8.80 -1.52
C TYR A 90 -13.37 -9.37 -2.92
N ILE A 91 -14.31 -10.17 -3.43
CA ILE A 91 -14.16 -10.77 -4.77
C ILE A 91 -14.04 -9.69 -5.82
N ASP A 92 -14.91 -8.68 -5.79
CA ASP A 92 -14.86 -7.58 -6.75
C ASP A 92 -13.54 -6.80 -6.64
N LEU A 93 -13.08 -6.56 -5.42
CA LEU A 93 -11.84 -5.82 -5.20
C LEU A 93 -10.62 -6.62 -5.66
N ILE A 94 -10.61 -7.93 -5.46
CA ILE A 94 -9.50 -8.79 -5.90
C ILE A 94 -9.37 -8.77 -7.42
N GLU A 95 -10.47 -8.80 -8.15
CA GLU A 95 -10.42 -8.69 -9.60
C GLU A 95 -9.81 -7.36 -10.03
N ALA A 96 -10.24 -6.26 -9.41
CA ALA A 96 -9.71 -4.94 -9.71
C ALA A 96 -8.22 -4.83 -9.35
N ILE A 97 -7.82 -5.40 -8.21
CA ILE A 97 -6.42 -5.41 -7.79
C ILE A 97 -5.56 -6.21 -8.77
N ALA A 98 -6.03 -7.37 -9.21
CA ALA A 98 -5.31 -8.19 -10.18
C ALA A 98 -5.13 -7.47 -11.51
N ASP A 99 -6.16 -6.81 -12.01
CA ASP A 99 -6.07 -6.02 -13.23
C ASP A 99 -5.08 -4.87 -13.09
N CYS A 100 -5.11 -4.20 -11.96
CA CYS A 100 -4.19 -3.09 -11.68
C CYS A 100 -2.74 -3.59 -11.66
N ASP A 101 -2.48 -4.70 -10.96
CA ASP A 101 -1.14 -5.29 -10.88
C ASP A 101 -0.63 -5.66 -12.27
N PHE A 102 -1.46 -6.32 -13.07
CA PHE A 102 -1.09 -6.73 -14.42
C PHE A 102 -0.74 -5.51 -15.29
N ARG A 103 -1.59 -4.47 -15.26
CA ARG A 103 -1.36 -3.28 -16.08
C ARG A 103 -0.10 -2.54 -15.68
N ILE A 104 0.18 -2.45 -14.39
CA ILE A 104 1.41 -1.80 -13.92
C ILE A 104 2.64 -2.57 -14.39
N ARG A 105 2.60 -3.90 -14.30
CA ARG A 105 3.72 -4.75 -14.78
C ARG A 105 3.91 -4.68 -16.28
N GLU A 106 2.85 -4.39 -17.03
CA GLU A 106 2.91 -4.22 -18.49
C GLU A 106 3.33 -2.80 -18.89
N GLY A 107 3.61 -1.93 -17.93
CA GLY A 107 4.16 -0.61 -18.21
C GLY A 107 3.17 0.53 -18.15
N ALA A 108 1.94 0.29 -17.69
CA ALA A 108 0.97 1.36 -17.48
C ALA A 108 1.42 2.28 -16.35
N ASN A 109 0.97 3.53 -16.39
CA ASN A 109 1.32 4.50 -15.36
C ASN A 109 0.79 4.07 -14.00
N PRO A 110 1.65 3.81 -13.00
CA PRO A 110 1.22 3.28 -11.72
C PRO A 110 0.23 4.18 -10.99
N ARG A 111 0.44 5.49 -11.02
CA ARG A 111 -0.43 6.41 -10.29
C ARG A 111 -1.83 6.44 -10.88
N ILE A 112 -1.93 6.44 -12.20
CA ILE A 112 -3.24 6.42 -12.87
C ILE A 112 -3.96 5.13 -12.55
N GLN A 113 -3.28 4.01 -12.64
CA GLN A 113 -3.88 2.70 -12.37
C GLN A 113 -4.33 2.58 -10.92
N LEU A 114 -3.53 3.09 -9.98
CA LEU A 114 -3.88 3.03 -8.57
C LEU A 114 -5.02 3.97 -8.21
N GLU A 115 -5.08 5.16 -8.80
CA GLU A 115 -6.23 6.04 -8.59
C GLU A 115 -7.51 5.40 -9.13
N ALA A 116 -7.43 4.76 -10.30
CA ALA A 116 -8.57 4.03 -10.85
C ALA A 116 -8.98 2.87 -9.94
N LEU A 117 -8.02 2.17 -9.36
CA LEU A 117 -8.29 1.09 -8.42
C LEU A 117 -9.08 1.61 -7.21
N LEU A 118 -8.71 2.77 -6.67
CA LEU A 118 -9.41 3.34 -5.52
C LEU A 118 -10.89 3.60 -5.79
N THR A 119 -11.27 3.86 -7.03
CA THR A 119 -12.69 4.06 -7.36
C THR A 119 -13.52 2.81 -7.14
N GLN A 120 -12.90 1.65 -7.20
CA GLN A 120 -13.60 0.38 -6.97
C GLN A 120 -13.89 0.12 -5.50
N PHE A 121 -13.27 0.88 -4.60
CA PHE A 121 -13.49 0.76 -3.17
C PHE A 121 -14.69 1.60 -2.69
N LEU A 122 -15.17 2.51 -3.52
CA LEU A 122 -16.32 3.36 -3.18
C LEU A 122 -17.67 2.59 -3.21
#